data_58b2b702a9b666d44ac8826f0a8fda3f
#
_entry.id   58b2b702a9b666d44ac8826f0a8fda3f
#
_cell.length_a   1.000
_cell.length_b   1.000
_cell.length_c   1.000
_cell.angle_alpha   90.00
_cell.angle_beta   90.00
_cell.angle_gamma   90.00
#
_symmetry.space_group_name_H-M   'P 1'
#
loop_
_entity.id
_entity.type
_entity.pdbx_description
1 polymer ?
#
loop_
_entity_poly.entity_id
_entity_poly.type
_entity_poly.pdbx_seq_one_letter_code
_entity_poly.pdbx_strand_id
1 'polypeptide(L)'
;MIKRRSNWYIYAITFIVTGVLVAFVSTILLNNFYESQKNDATVNVSQPQGTAFTPDSSYNFSVLLTLSADADTTPDKYMTVTYRATANTFVLMPYLPSTELGGSTIKQICEQSGETEVAKQLSEKAGLTINKYIRFTKSTLSELFDMVGNTTLTIPSEIKYENKKDNTVTVIKQGTQIFTANQMYTYLTLPDYGVKDELYPCKASATAISAFIDQNFIGTGEKTLAEYIDFIINFTNTNIEQGDYDAKIKAILYTLSQTGSSITDFYIPYGEKSGDNYVIDDNSWKSVRQSAGIE
;
A
#
# COMPACT_ATOMS: atom_id res chain seq x y z
N MET A 1 -38.92 37.62 43.74
CA MET A 1 -38.03 36.42 43.85
C MET A 1 -38.55 35.35 42.92
N ILE A 2 -37.92 35.16 41.76
CA ILE A 2 -38.32 34.14 40.76
C ILE A 2 -37.60 32.86 41.14
N LYS A 3 -38.35 31.84 41.54
CA LYS A 3 -37.85 30.51 41.93
C LYS A 3 -37.37 29.79 40.64
N ARG A 4 -36.06 29.69 40.45
CA ARG A 4 -35.42 28.96 39.31
C ARG A 4 -35.72 27.47 39.50
N ARG A 5 -36.65 26.88 38.71
CA ARG A 5 -36.91 25.44 38.70
C ARG A 5 -35.67 24.75 38.20
N SER A 6 -35.11 23.88 39.02
CA SER A 6 -33.95 23.07 38.64
C SER A 6 -34.35 22.03 37.59
N ASN A 7 -33.72 22.05 36.42
CA ASN A 7 -33.99 21.14 35.33
C ASN A 7 -33.19 19.81 35.47
N TRP A 8 -32.80 19.45 36.71
CA TRP A 8 -32.00 18.26 36.99
C TRP A 8 -32.65 16.96 36.48
N TYR A 9 -33.98 16.90 36.46
CA TYR A 9 -34.71 15.73 35.92
C TYR A 9 -34.49 15.55 34.42
N ILE A 10 -34.23 16.60 33.65
CA ILE A 10 -33.90 16.50 32.21
C ILE A 10 -32.56 15.79 32.05
N TYR A 11 -31.56 16.15 32.85
CA TYR A 11 -30.25 15.47 32.83
C TYR A 11 -30.36 14.02 33.30
N ALA A 12 -31.18 13.73 34.30
CA ALA A 12 -31.41 12.36 34.74
C ALA A 12 -32.10 11.50 33.68
N ILE A 13 -33.11 12.04 32.99
CA ILE A 13 -33.79 11.35 31.90
C ILE A 13 -32.82 11.14 30.73
N THR A 14 -32.02 12.14 30.31
CA THR A 14 -31.04 12.03 29.27
C THR A 14 -30.00 10.95 29.61
N PHE A 15 -29.50 10.92 30.84
CA PHE A 15 -28.54 9.92 31.29
C PHE A 15 -29.11 8.50 31.27
N ILE A 16 -30.36 8.31 31.69
CA ILE A 16 -31.05 7.02 31.66
C ILE A 16 -31.26 6.55 30.19
N VAL A 17 -31.75 7.45 29.33
CA VAL A 17 -31.98 7.12 27.92
C VAL A 17 -30.66 6.77 27.20
N THR A 18 -29.58 7.53 27.46
CA THR A 18 -28.27 7.24 26.92
C THR A 18 -27.72 5.92 27.45
N GLY A 19 -27.87 5.65 28.75
CA GLY A 19 -27.44 4.40 29.37
C GLY A 19 -28.18 3.17 28.81
N VAL A 20 -29.51 3.29 28.59
CA VAL A 20 -30.29 2.21 27.94
C VAL A 20 -29.90 2.01 26.52
N LEU A 21 -29.64 3.08 25.75
CA LEU A 21 -29.15 2.97 24.34
C LEU A 21 -27.79 2.28 24.26
N VAL A 22 -26.86 2.65 25.13
CA VAL A 22 -25.52 2.01 25.17
C VAL A 22 -25.65 0.54 25.57
N ALA A 23 -26.49 0.20 26.58
CA ALA A 23 -26.71 -1.18 26.96
C ALA A 23 -27.36 -1.99 25.82
N PHE A 24 -28.33 -1.41 25.09
CA PHE A 24 -28.98 -2.07 23.97
C PHE A 24 -28.00 -2.33 22.81
N VAL A 25 -27.20 -1.34 22.43
CA VAL A 25 -26.15 -1.51 21.40
C VAL A 25 -25.10 -2.53 21.83
N SER A 26 -24.67 -2.50 23.11
CA SER A 26 -23.73 -3.48 23.64
C SER A 26 -24.30 -4.91 23.62
N THR A 27 -25.60 -5.07 23.88
CA THR A 27 -26.28 -6.38 23.83
C THR A 27 -26.36 -6.93 22.41
N ILE A 28 -26.63 -6.05 21.42
CA ILE A 28 -26.65 -6.45 19.99
C ILE A 28 -25.25 -6.87 19.54
N LEU A 29 -24.23 -6.10 19.88
CA LEU A 29 -22.85 -6.41 19.55
C LEU A 29 -22.37 -7.71 20.21
N LEU A 30 -22.70 -7.94 21.48
CA LEU A 30 -22.41 -9.18 22.18
C LEU A 30 -23.16 -10.38 21.58
N ASN A 31 -24.45 -10.23 21.26
CA ASN A 31 -25.22 -11.31 20.62
C ASN A 31 -24.66 -11.66 19.24
N ASN A 32 -24.33 -10.66 18.43
CA ASN A 32 -23.71 -10.90 17.11
C ASN A 32 -22.34 -11.58 17.27
N PHE A 33 -21.57 -11.21 18.28
CA PHE A 33 -20.29 -11.85 18.60
C PHE A 33 -20.48 -13.31 19.08
N TYR A 34 -21.47 -13.56 19.94
CA TYR A 34 -21.80 -14.92 20.42
C TYR A 34 -22.43 -15.79 19.32
N GLU A 35 -23.24 -15.23 18.43
CA GLU A 35 -23.80 -15.95 17.28
C GLU A 35 -22.70 -16.31 16.28
N SER A 36 -21.74 -15.42 16.03
CA SER A 36 -20.55 -15.68 15.23
C SER A 36 -19.71 -16.85 15.80
N GLN A 37 -19.46 -16.86 17.12
CA GLN A 37 -18.74 -17.95 17.76
C GLN A 37 -19.53 -19.29 17.82
N LYS A 38 -20.86 -19.23 17.89
CA LYS A 38 -21.71 -20.42 17.96
C LYS A 38 -21.83 -21.12 16.60
N ASN A 39 -21.75 -20.37 15.50
CA ASN A 39 -21.71 -20.93 14.15
C ASN A 39 -20.36 -21.63 13.86
N ASP A 40 -19.29 -21.25 14.54
CA ASP A 40 -17.99 -21.94 14.44
C ASP A 40 -17.93 -23.25 15.28
N ALA A 41 -18.87 -23.48 16.20
CA ALA A 41 -18.80 -24.59 17.17
C ALA A 41 -19.66 -25.83 16.83
N THR A 42 -20.47 -25.82 15.78
CA THR A 42 -21.34 -26.97 15.43
C THR A 42 -21.38 -27.27 13.93
N VAL A 43 -20.25 -27.68 13.35
CA VAL A 43 -20.26 -28.55 12.18
C VAL A 43 -19.21 -29.65 12.35
N ASN A 44 -19.55 -30.69 13.11
CA ASN A 44 -18.94 -32.00 12.93
C ASN A 44 -19.59 -32.65 11.71
N VAL A 45 -19.32 -32.14 10.52
CA VAL A 45 -19.48 -32.88 9.28
C VAL A 45 -18.09 -33.41 8.97
N SER A 46 -17.95 -34.73 8.91
CA SER A 46 -16.82 -35.41 8.29
C SER A 46 -16.67 -34.85 6.87
N GLN A 47 -15.93 -33.74 6.73
CA GLN A 47 -15.51 -33.26 5.43
C GLN A 47 -14.54 -34.29 4.84
N PRO A 48 -14.68 -34.67 3.57
CA PRO A 48 -13.58 -35.27 2.85
C PRO A 48 -12.39 -34.29 3.06
N GLN A 49 -11.22 -34.83 3.42
CA GLN A 49 -9.98 -34.05 3.50
C GLN A 49 -9.71 -33.42 2.12
N GLY A 50 -10.35 -32.29 1.85
CA GLY A 50 -9.92 -31.42 0.78
C GLY A 50 -8.52 -30.94 1.15
N THR A 51 -7.56 -31.13 0.28
CA THR A 51 -6.21 -30.57 0.42
C THR A 51 -6.36 -29.09 0.78
N ALA A 52 -5.77 -28.71 1.91
CA ALA A 52 -5.79 -27.32 2.35
C ALA A 52 -5.32 -26.43 1.17
N PHE A 53 -6.06 -25.33 0.91
CA PHE A 53 -5.68 -24.43 -0.17
C PHE A 53 -4.25 -23.92 0.04
N THR A 54 -3.41 -24.09 -0.97
CA THR A 54 -2.05 -23.55 -1.01
C THR A 54 -1.91 -22.83 -2.34
N PRO A 55 -1.58 -21.53 -2.34
CA PRO A 55 -1.39 -20.78 -3.57
C PRO A 55 -0.26 -21.37 -4.43
N ASP A 56 -0.47 -21.44 -5.73
CA ASP A 56 0.53 -21.81 -6.72
C ASP A 56 0.92 -20.62 -7.61
N SER A 57 1.84 -20.81 -8.53
CA SER A 57 2.35 -19.75 -9.40
C SER A 57 1.31 -19.15 -10.36
N SER A 58 0.16 -19.79 -10.59
CA SER A 58 -0.92 -19.23 -11.41
C SER A 58 -1.57 -18.00 -10.78
N TYR A 59 -1.39 -17.82 -9.46
CA TYR A 59 -1.84 -16.64 -8.73
C TYR A 59 -0.83 -15.47 -8.78
N ASN A 60 0.38 -15.67 -9.31
CA ASN A 60 1.35 -14.57 -9.45
C ASN A 60 0.78 -13.45 -10.32
N PHE A 61 1.12 -12.21 -9.97
CA PHE A 61 0.84 -11.03 -10.78
C PHE A 61 1.82 -9.90 -10.45
N SER A 62 1.93 -8.93 -11.36
CA SER A 62 2.69 -7.70 -11.12
C SER A 62 1.87 -6.49 -11.51
N VAL A 63 1.97 -5.44 -10.70
CA VAL A 63 1.27 -4.16 -10.91
C VAL A 63 2.29 -3.03 -10.84
N LEU A 64 2.18 -2.05 -11.74
CA LEU A 64 2.92 -0.80 -11.68
C LEU A 64 2.16 0.16 -10.76
N LEU A 65 2.78 0.59 -9.67
CA LEU A 65 2.31 1.69 -8.83
C LEU A 65 3.01 2.98 -9.23
N THR A 66 2.25 4.05 -9.39
CA THR A 66 2.79 5.39 -9.61
C THR A 66 2.18 6.39 -8.63
N LEU A 67 2.92 7.47 -8.31
CA LEU A 67 2.45 8.53 -7.43
C LEU A 67 2.74 9.88 -8.07
N SER A 68 1.70 10.72 -8.18
CA SER A 68 1.76 12.09 -8.67
C SER A 68 1.18 13.08 -7.64
N ALA A 69 1.41 14.37 -7.84
CA ALA A 69 0.83 15.41 -7.01
C ALA A 69 -0.70 15.46 -7.19
N ASP A 70 -1.15 15.40 -8.44
CA ASP A 70 -2.55 15.41 -8.84
C ASP A 70 -2.77 14.56 -10.10
N ALA A 71 -3.99 14.56 -10.64
CA ALA A 71 -4.36 13.74 -11.79
C ALA A 71 -3.68 14.18 -13.10
N ASP A 72 -3.35 15.45 -13.24
CA ASP A 72 -2.82 16.02 -14.47
C ASP A 72 -1.29 16.08 -14.49
N THR A 73 -0.63 15.85 -13.36
CA THR A 73 0.84 15.87 -13.27
C THR A 73 1.44 14.49 -13.53
N THR A 74 2.53 14.46 -14.28
CA THR A 74 3.30 13.22 -14.48
C THR A 74 3.77 12.66 -13.13
N PRO A 75 3.67 11.36 -12.90
CA PRO A 75 4.18 10.74 -11.69
C PRO A 75 5.69 10.99 -11.47
N ASP A 76 6.04 11.18 -10.22
CA ASP A 76 7.43 11.31 -9.77
C ASP A 76 7.95 10.06 -9.04
N LYS A 77 7.08 9.07 -8.79
CA LYS A 77 7.46 7.78 -8.19
C LYS A 77 6.89 6.63 -9.01
N TYR A 78 7.72 5.62 -9.18
CA TYR A 78 7.42 4.41 -9.94
C TYR A 78 7.91 3.20 -9.16
N MET A 79 7.05 2.20 -9.01
CA MET A 79 7.36 0.97 -8.29
C MET A 79 6.58 -0.18 -8.91
N THR A 80 7.21 -1.31 -9.17
CA THR A 80 6.46 -2.54 -9.41
C THR A 80 6.24 -3.28 -8.10
N VAL A 81 5.04 -3.81 -7.93
CA VAL A 81 4.70 -4.75 -6.87
C VAL A 81 4.38 -6.08 -7.50
N THR A 82 5.19 -7.08 -7.21
CA THR A 82 5.03 -8.44 -7.71
C THR A 82 4.59 -9.36 -6.59
N TYR A 83 3.41 -9.94 -6.72
CA TYR A 83 2.94 -10.97 -5.80
C TYR A 83 3.49 -12.35 -6.21
N ARG A 84 4.20 -12.99 -5.31
CA ARG A 84 4.75 -14.35 -5.43
C ARG A 84 3.92 -15.29 -4.55
N ALA A 85 2.92 -15.91 -5.14
CA ALA A 85 1.94 -16.71 -4.42
C ALA A 85 2.57 -17.90 -3.67
N THR A 86 3.51 -18.61 -4.29
CA THR A 86 4.20 -19.74 -3.67
C THR A 86 5.12 -19.36 -2.51
N ALA A 87 5.57 -18.09 -2.47
CA ALA A 87 6.39 -17.54 -1.39
C ALA A 87 5.56 -16.74 -0.36
N ASN A 88 4.26 -16.53 -0.62
CA ASN A 88 3.39 -15.68 0.19
C ASN A 88 3.97 -14.28 0.42
N THR A 89 4.49 -13.66 -0.64
CA THR A 89 5.27 -12.42 -0.51
C THR A 89 4.95 -11.45 -1.64
N PHE A 90 4.83 -10.18 -1.29
CA PHE A 90 4.81 -9.06 -2.23
C PHE A 90 6.21 -8.47 -2.33
N VAL A 91 6.80 -8.49 -3.53
CA VAL A 91 8.13 -7.93 -3.79
C VAL A 91 7.99 -6.56 -4.40
N LEU A 92 8.54 -5.56 -3.74
CA LEU A 92 8.51 -4.16 -4.16
C LEU A 92 9.81 -3.80 -4.88
N MET A 93 9.70 -3.24 -6.07
CA MET A 93 10.86 -2.84 -6.88
C MET A 93 10.65 -1.40 -7.36
N PRO A 94 11.15 -0.40 -6.64
CA PRO A 94 11.06 1.00 -7.01
C PRO A 94 12.10 1.36 -8.07
N TYR A 95 11.75 2.33 -8.92
CA TYR A 95 12.59 2.85 -9.99
C TYR A 95 12.71 4.37 -9.88
N LEU A 96 13.88 4.90 -10.24
CA LEU A 96 14.03 6.35 -10.41
C LEU A 96 13.24 6.82 -11.63
N PRO A 97 12.65 8.03 -11.60
CA PRO A 97 12.01 8.62 -12.77
C PRO A 97 12.97 8.76 -13.97
N SER A 98 14.27 8.91 -13.70
CA SER A 98 15.36 8.98 -14.69
C SER A 98 15.83 7.61 -15.19
N THR A 99 15.26 6.49 -14.71
CA THR A 99 15.63 5.14 -15.21
C THR A 99 15.35 5.03 -16.70
N GLU A 100 16.37 4.63 -17.45
CA GLU A 100 16.31 4.49 -18.90
C GLU A 100 15.70 3.15 -19.31
N LEU A 101 14.71 3.22 -20.20
CA LEU A 101 14.07 2.09 -20.87
C LEU A 101 14.02 2.40 -22.38
N GLY A 102 14.76 1.66 -23.18
CA GLY A 102 14.69 1.78 -24.65
C GLY A 102 15.10 3.15 -25.22
N GLY A 103 15.97 3.88 -24.52
CA GLY A 103 16.48 5.19 -24.97
C GLY A 103 15.69 6.39 -24.45
N SER A 104 14.63 6.19 -23.65
CA SER A 104 13.89 7.25 -22.96
C SER A 104 13.81 6.94 -21.46
N THR A 105 13.63 7.96 -20.64
CA THR A 105 13.43 7.74 -19.20
C THR A 105 12.00 7.29 -18.90
N ILE A 106 11.81 6.57 -17.80
CA ILE A 106 10.46 6.17 -17.33
C ILE A 106 9.52 7.37 -17.30
N LYS A 107 10.00 8.53 -16.79
CA LYS A 107 9.20 9.76 -16.73
C LYS A 107 8.80 10.24 -18.13
N GLN A 108 9.73 10.29 -19.07
CA GLN A 108 9.46 10.69 -20.47
C GLN A 108 8.46 9.75 -21.15
N ILE A 109 8.61 8.44 -20.96
CA ILE A 109 7.68 7.44 -21.50
C ILE A 109 6.27 7.67 -20.91
N CYS A 110 6.18 7.90 -19.61
CA CYS A 110 4.91 8.17 -18.94
C CYS A 110 4.26 9.46 -19.42
N GLU A 111 5.04 10.53 -19.62
CA GLU A 111 4.56 11.81 -20.17
C GLU A 111 4.00 11.68 -21.58
N GLN A 112 4.61 10.86 -22.41
CA GLN A 112 4.25 10.71 -23.82
C GLN A 112 3.14 9.68 -24.05
N SER A 113 3.10 8.61 -23.27
CA SER A 113 2.32 7.40 -23.58
C SER A 113 1.62 6.78 -22.38
N GLY A 114 1.76 7.36 -21.18
CA GLY A 114 1.09 6.93 -19.96
C GLY A 114 1.67 5.66 -19.31
N GLU A 115 1.04 5.25 -18.21
CA GLU A 115 1.49 4.14 -17.36
C GLU A 115 1.48 2.79 -18.08
N THR A 116 0.58 2.58 -19.01
CA THR A 116 0.49 1.32 -19.77
C THR A 116 1.76 1.06 -20.59
N GLU A 117 2.33 2.10 -21.21
CA GLU A 117 3.57 1.94 -21.98
C GLU A 117 4.78 1.77 -21.04
N VAL A 118 4.80 2.47 -19.90
CA VAL A 118 5.83 2.25 -18.85
C VAL A 118 5.79 0.79 -18.39
N ALA A 119 4.61 0.27 -18.05
CA ALA A 119 4.43 -1.12 -17.61
C ALA A 119 4.92 -2.12 -18.67
N LYS A 120 4.59 -1.88 -19.94
CA LYS A 120 5.04 -2.71 -21.06
C LYS A 120 6.56 -2.72 -21.20
N GLN A 121 7.22 -1.57 -21.20
CA GLN A 121 8.67 -1.49 -21.35
C GLN A 121 9.42 -2.05 -20.13
N LEU A 122 8.88 -1.86 -18.91
CA LEU A 122 9.37 -2.54 -17.71
C LEU A 122 9.21 -4.06 -17.85
N SER A 123 8.08 -4.54 -18.40
CA SER A 123 7.85 -5.97 -18.63
C SER A 123 8.92 -6.57 -19.55
N GLU A 124 9.24 -5.88 -20.64
CA GLU A 124 10.24 -6.32 -21.60
C GLU A 124 11.64 -6.38 -20.98
N LYS A 125 12.03 -5.38 -20.19
CA LYS A 125 13.34 -5.32 -19.52
C LYS A 125 13.46 -6.29 -18.35
N ALA A 126 12.45 -6.33 -17.51
CA ALA A 126 12.45 -7.16 -16.30
C ALA A 126 12.06 -8.62 -16.56
N GLY A 127 11.52 -8.96 -17.75
CA GLY A 127 10.98 -10.29 -18.01
C GLY A 127 9.73 -10.62 -17.17
N LEU A 128 9.05 -9.59 -16.66
CA LEU A 128 7.82 -9.70 -15.86
C LEU A 128 6.58 -9.48 -16.74
N THR A 129 5.44 -10.01 -16.35
CA THR A 129 4.17 -9.63 -16.98
C THR A 129 3.54 -8.52 -16.14
N ILE A 130 3.79 -7.25 -16.52
CA ILE A 130 3.21 -6.07 -15.87
C ILE A 130 2.18 -5.48 -16.84
N ASN A 131 0.92 -5.83 -16.69
CA ASN A 131 -0.18 -5.39 -17.56
C ASN A 131 -1.23 -4.55 -16.81
N LYS A 132 -1.00 -4.32 -15.54
CA LYS A 132 -1.88 -3.54 -14.66
C LYS A 132 -1.10 -2.40 -14.02
N TYR A 133 -1.79 -1.28 -13.80
CA TYR A 133 -1.21 -0.16 -13.06
C TYR A 133 -2.22 0.46 -12.10
N ILE A 134 -1.71 1.15 -11.09
CA ILE A 134 -2.48 2.02 -10.18
C ILE A 134 -1.72 3.32 -10.06
N ARG A 135 -2.36 4.42 -10.40
CA ARG A 135 -1.83 5.76 -10.20
C ARG A 135 -2.52 6.42 -9.01
N PHE A 136 -1.77 6.63 -7.97
CA PHE A 136 -2.18 7.42 -6.83
C PHE A 136 -1.86 8.90 -7.04
N THR A 137 -2.74 9.76 -6.57
CA THR A 137 -2.49 11.18 -6.33
C THR A 137 -2.29 11.41 -4.84
N LYS A 138 -1.92 12.63 -4.46
CA LYS A 138 -1.86 13.00 -3.04
C LYS A 138 -3.19 12.76 -2.33
N SER A 139 -4.33 13.14 -2.96
CA SER A 139 -5.65 12.97 -2.36
C SER A 139 -6.03 11.50 -2.21
N THR A 140 -5.91 10.69 -3.28
CA THR A 140 -6.30 9.28 -3.23
C THR A 140 -5.39 8.46 -2.31
N LEU A 141 -4.09 8.81 -2.22
CA LEU A 141 -3.21 8.20 -1.23
C LEU A 141 -3.64 8.56 0.20
N SER A 142 -4.02 9.83 0.45
CA SER A 142 -4.51 10.25 1.77
C SER A 142 -5.79 9.53 2.16
N GLU A 143 -6.75 9.42 1.25
CA GLU A 143 -8.00 8.70 1.49
C GLU A 143 -7.77 7.21 1.77
N LEU A 144 -6.85 6.56 1.04
CA LEU A 144 -6.47 5.17 1.33
C LEU A 144 -5.89 5.04 2.76
N PHE A 145 -5.02 5.95 3.17
CA PHE A 145 -4.46 5.94 4.53
C PHE A 145 -5.52 6.18 5.60
N ASP A 146 -6.50 7.04 5.34
CA ASP A 146 -7.61 7.29 6.26
C ASP A 146 -8.48 6.03 6.44
N MET A 147 -8.59 5.19 5.41
CA MET A 147 -9.30 3.90 5.47
C MET A 147 -8.49 2.81 6.16
N VAL A 148 -7.19 2.74 5.85
CA VAL A 148 -6.31 1.62 6.23
C VAL A 148 -5.62 1.87 7.57
N GLY A 149 -5.17 3.10 7.82
CA GLY A 149 -4.50 3.51 9.06
C GLY A 149 -3.11 4.12 8.86
N ASN A 150 -2.57 4.61 9.97
CA ASN A 150 -1.23 5.19 10.02
C ASN A 150 -0.15 4.11 10.00
N THR A 151 1.08 4.50 9.68
CA THR A 151 2.23 3.59 9.60
C THR A 151 3.35 4.04 10.51
N THR A 152 3.95 3.13 11.24
CA THR A 152 5.15 3.40 12.05
C THR A 152 6.40 3.19 11.20
N LEU A 153 7.22 4.23 11.07
CA LEU A 153 8.51 4.17 10.38
C LEU A 153 9.66 4.50 11.33
N THR A 154 10.80 3.86 11.13
CA THR A 154 12.06 4.23 11.79
C THR A 154 12.94 4.97 10.80
N ILE A 155 13.19 6.24 11.07
CA ILE A 155 14.04 7.11 10.25
C ILE A 155 15.48 7.03 10.79
N PRO A 156 16.43 6.57 9.97
CA PRO A 156 17.79 6.28 10.43
C PRO A 156 18.60 7.53 10.80
N SER A 157 18.32 8.67 10.18
CA SER A 157 18.94 9.97 10.46
C SER A 157 17.94 11.09 10.19
N GLU A 158 18.10 12.24 10.88
CA GLU A 158 17.26 13.41 10.62
C GLU A 158 17.40 13.84 9.14
N ILE A 159 16.25 14.10 8.51
CA ILE A 159 16.15 14.60 7.14
C ILE A 159 15.69 16.04 7.20
N LYS A 160 16.48 16.95 6.62
CA LYS A 160 16.14 18.37 6.52
C LYS A 160 16.19 18.78 5.04
N TYR A 161 15.03 19.16 4.50
CA TYR A 161 14.89 19.67 3.15
C TYR A 161 14.41 21.11 3.15
N GLU A 162 15.14 22.00 2.48
CA GLU A 162 14.81 23.42 2.32
C GLU A 162 14.32 23.66 0.89
N ASN A 163 13.04 23.95 0.74
CA ASN A 163 12.48 24.33 -0.54
C ASN A 163 12.75 25.83 -0.79
N LYS A 164 13.72 26.11 -1.66
CA LYS A 164 14.13 27.48 -1.99
C LYS A 164 13.07 28.28 -2.79
N LYS A 165 12.06 27.60 -3.37
CA LYS A 165 11.01 28.28 -4.17
C LYS A 165 9.98 28.97 -3.31
N ASP A 166 9.63 28.36 -2.17
CA ASP A 166 8.60 28.87 -1.24
C ASP A 166 9.12 29.16 0.17
N ASN A 167 10.44 29.05 0.39
CA ASN A 167 11.11 29.23 1.68
C ASN A 167 10.56 28.34 2.81
N THR A 168 10.06 27.15 2.47
CA THR A 168 9.60 26.19 3.48
C THR A 168 10.71 25.21 3.85
N VAL A 169 10.69 24.76 5.11
CA VAL A 169 11.63 23.75 5.61
C VAL A 169 10.84 22.55 6.08
N THR A 170 11.12 21.40 5.48
CA THR A 170 10.61 20.10 5.93
C THR A 170 11.66 19.44 6.79
N VAL A 171 11.27 19.06 8.02
CA VAL A 171 12.12 18.32 8.95
C VAL A 171 11.44 17.01 9.32
N ILE A 172 12.12 15.90 9.06
CA ILE A 172 11.70 14.56 9.53
C ILE A 172 12.78 14.11 10.52
N LYS A 173 12.40 13.97 11.78
CA LYS A 173 13.32 13.63 12.86
C LYS A 173 13.82 12.20 12.75
N GLN A 174 15.02 11.95 13.26
CA GLN A 174 15.52 10.59 13.49
C GLN A 174 14.66 9.84 14.52
N GLY A 175 14.55 8.53 14.37
CA GLY A 175 13.89 7.62 15.31
C GLY A 175 12.56 7.09 14.79
N THR A 176 11.88 6.34 15.64
CA THR A 176 10.59 5.70 15.31
C THR A 176 9.44 6.69 15.50
N GLN A 177 8.64 6.86 14.47
CA GLN A 177 7.54 7.82 14.42
C GLN A 177 6.33 7.21 13.73
N ILE A 178 5.13 7.67 14.10
CA ILE A 178 3.88 7.36 13.40
C ILE A 178 3.72 8.37 12.28
N PHE A 179 3.57 7.87 11.06
CA PHE A 179 3.33 8.67 9.87
C PHE A 179 1.84 8.65 9.53
N THR A 180 1.23 9.82 9.53
CA THR A 180 -0.09 10.06 8.95
C THR A 180 0.00 10.10 7.42
N ALA A 181 -1.14 10.07 6.72
CA ALA A 181 -1.19 10.18 5.26
C ALA A 181 -0.35 11.34 4.71
N ASN A 182 -0.51 12.55 5.25
CA ASN A 182 0.25 13.72 4.80
C ASN A 182 1.76 13.60 5.05
N GLN A 183 2.17 13.02 6.17
CA GLN A 183 3.58 12.80 6.48
C GLN A 183 4.18 11.73 5.58
N MET A 184 3.43 10.66 5.30
CA MET A 184 3.85 9.62 4.36
C MET A 184 4.00 10.17 2.95
N TYR A 185 3.01 10.91 2.45
CA TYR A 185 3.11 11.57 1.15
C TYR A 185 4.34 12.50 1.09
N THR A 186 4.52 13.35 2.09
CA THR A 186 5.67 14.24 2.17
C THR A 186 6.99 13.47 2.15
N TYR A 187 7.08 12.38 2.94
CA TYR A 187 8.27 11.54 2.98
C TYR A 187 8.56 10.89 1.62
N LEU A 188 7.54 10.29 1.00
CA LEU A 188 7.70 9.62 -0.30
C LEU A 188 8.10 10.57 -1.42
N THR A 189 7.66 11.84 -1.36
CA THR A 189 7.85 12.82 -2.45
C THR A 189 8.97 13.83 -2.20
N LEU A 190 9.76 13.67 -1.11
CA LEU A 190 10.91 14.53 -0.88
C LEU A 190 11.85 14.52 -2.10
N PRO A 191 12.23 15.71 -2.61
CA PRO A 191 13.17 15.80 -3.71
C PRO A 191 14.61 15.43 -3.31
N ASP A 192 14.95 15.66 -2.05
CA ASP A 192 16.28 15.39 -1.49
C ASP A 192 16.15 14.95 -0.02
N TYR A 193 16.80 13.85 0.29
CA TYR A 193 16.84 13.28 1.65
C TYR A 193 18.10 13.68 2.42
N GLY A 194 18.95 14.52 1.83
CA GLY A 194 20.25 14.91 2.43
C GLY A 194 21.30 13.78 2.46
N VAL A 195 21.08 12.73 1.69
CA VAL A 195 21.96 11.54 1.60
C VAL A 195 22.59 11.49 0.21
N LYS A 196 23.91 11.21 0.14
CA LYS A 196 24.65 11.12 -1.13
C LYS A 196 24.37 9.84 -1.95
N ASP A 197 23.41 9.05 -1.56
CA ASP A 197 23.03 7.83 -2.26
C ASP A 197 21.88 8.14 -3.23
N GLU A 198 22.16 8.05 -4.53
CA GLU A 198 21.18 8.33 -5.60
C GLU A 198 19.94 7.41 -5.51
N LEU A 199 20.12 6.19 -5.03
CA LEU A 199 19.03 5.22 -4.84
C LEU A 199 18.29 5.36 -3.51
N TYR A 200 18.69 6.32 -2.66
CA TYR A 200 18.02 6.52 -1.38
C TYR A 200 16.51 6.80 -1.51
N PRO A 201 16.03 7.59 -2.48
CA PRO A 201 14.58 7.76 -2.70
C PRO A 201 13.85 6.44 -2.98
N CYS A 202 14.48 5.51 -3.72
CA CYS A 202 13.94 4.17 -3.97
C CYS A 202 13.91 3.34 -2.68
N LYS A 203 15.01 3.34 -1.90
CA LYS A 203 15.09 2.65 -0.61
C LYS A 203 14.05 3.17 0.38
N ALA A 204 13.91 4.49 0.48
CA ALA A 204 12.93 5.15 1.34
C ALA A 204 11.49 4.75 0.96
N SER A 205 11.18 4.78 -0.34
CA SER A 205 9.85 4.38 -0.84
C SER A 205 9.56 2.90 -0.58
N ALA A 206 10.50 2.01 -0.89
CA ALA A 206 10.32 0.57 -0.63
C ALA A 206 10.10 0.28 0.85
N THR A 207 10.94 0.84 1.73
CA THR A 207 10.82 0.67 3.19
C THR A 207 9.49 1.19 3.71
N ALA A 208 9.05 2.36 3.25
CA ALA A 208 7.80 2.98 3.71
C ALA A 208 6.57 2.20 3.26
N ILE A 209 6.52 1.78 1.99
CA ILE A 209 5.39 1.02 1.45
C ILE A 209 5.39 -0.42 2.01
N SER A 210 6.56 -1.05 2.19
CA SER A 210 6.67 -2.34 2.88
C SER A 210 6.08 -2.26 4.29
N ALA A 211 6.51 -1.29 5.09
CA ALA A 211 5.97 -1.08 6.43
C ALA A 211 4.45 -0.80 6.43
N PHE A 212 3.95 -0.03 5.47
CA PHE A 212 2.53 0.23 5.32
C PHE A 212 1.74 -1.06 5.06
N ILE A 213 2.21 -1.89 4.13
CA ILE A 213 1.56 -3.17 3.81
C ILE A 213 1.62 -4.11 5.03
N ASP A 214 2.78 -4.33 5.60
CA ASP A 214 2.96 -5.29 6.69
C ASP A 214 2.19 -4.92 7.96
N GLN A 215 2.10 -3.62 8.28
CA GLN A 215 1.42 -3.18 9.50
C GLN A 215 -0.11 -3.14 9.37
N ASN A 216 -0.62 -2.92 8.17
CA ASN A 216 -2.03 -2.60 7.99
C ASN A 216 -2.83 -3.67 7.23
N PHE A 217 -2.17 -4.57 6.47
CA PHE A 217 -2.89 -5.57 5.68
C PHE A 217 -2.82 -6.98 6.27
N ILE A 218 -1.79 -7.30 7.07
CA ILE A 218 -1.73 -8.61 7.75
C ILE A 218 -2.95 -8.76 8.67
N GLY A 219 -3.66 -9.88 8.53
CA GLY A 219 -4.89 -10.15 9.27
C GLY A 219 -6.14 -9.50 8.72
N THR A 220 -6.05 -8.76 7.60
CA THR A 220 -7.23 -8.19 6.93
C THR A 220 -8.12 -9.28 6.37
N GLY A 221 -9.41 -9.23 6.72
CA GLY A 221 -10.42 -10.15 6.21
C GLY A 221 -10.92 -9.77 4.80
N GLU A 222 -11.60 -10.71 4.16
CA GLU A 222 -12.09 -10.58 2.78
C GLU A 222 -12.95 -9.32 2.56
N LYS A 223 -13.90 -9.05 3.46
CA LYS A 223 -14.79 -7.89 3.34
C LYS A 223 -14.01 -6.56 3.33
N THR A 224 -13.09 -6.39 4.26
CA THR A 224 -12.29 -5.17 4.37
C THR A 224 -11.33 -5.02 3.18
N LEU A 225 -10.75 -6.14 2.73
CA LEU A 225 -9.90 -6.12 1.55
C LEU A 225 -10.69 -5.73 0.29
N ALA A 226 -11.92 -6.23 0.15
CA ALA A 226 -12.82 -5.85 -0.94
C ALA A 226 -13.12 -4.34 -0.93
N GLU A 227 -13.37 -3.74 0.25
CA GLU A 227 -13.59 -2.30 0.39
C GLU A 227 -12.36 -1.48 -0.09
N TYR A 228 -11.14 -1.94 0.21
CA TYR A 228 -9.91 -1.29 -0.27
C TYR A 228 -9.73 -1.42 -1.79
N ILE A 229 -10.06 -2.57 -2.34
CA ILE A 229 -9.99 -2.79 -3.79
C ILE A 229 -11.06 -1.98 -4.52
N ASP A 230 -12.28 -1.93 -4.00
CA ASP A 230 -13.35 -1.08 -4.54
C ASP A 230 -12.94 0.39 -4.55
N PHE A 231 -12.27 0.85 -3.49
CA PHE A 231 -11.70 2.20 -3.46
C PHE A 231 -10.66 2.39 -4.58
N ILE A 232 -9.71 1.48 -4.72
CA ILE A 232 -8.67 1.57 -5.77
C ILE A 232 -9.31 1.62 -7.16
N ILE A 233 -10.24 0.72 -7.45
CA ILE A 233 -10.89 0.65 -8.77
C ILE A 233 -11.70 1.91 -9.09
N ASN A 234 -12.41 2.47 -8.11
CA ASN A 234 -13.36 3.56 -8.36
C ASN A 234 -12.77 4.97 -8.19
N PHE A 235 -11.70 5.14 -7.44
CA PHE A 235 -11.18 6.45 -7.05
C PHE A 235 -9.73 6.72 -7.49
N THR A 236 -9.02 5.72 -8.02
CA THR A 236 -7.69 5.93 -8.60
C THR A 236 -7.74 5.82 -10.12
N ASN A 237 -6.69 6.31 -10.79
CA ASN A 237 -6.51 6.01 -12.20
C ASN A 237 -5.85 4.64 -12.34
N THR A 238 -6.60 3.65 -12.79
CA THR A 238 -6.16 2.26 -12.90
C THR A 238 -6.83 1.55 -14.08
N ASN A 239 -6.21 0.49 -14.57
CA ASN A 239 -6.80 -0.47 -15.49
C ASN A 239 -7.12 -1.82 -14.83
N ILE A 240 -7.11 -1.86 -13.50
CA ILE A 240 -7.56 -3.04 -12.74
C ILE A 240 -9.08 -3.08 -12.76
N GLU A 241 -9.62 -4.26 -13.00
CA GLU A 241 -11.05 -4.53 -12.98
C GLU A 241 -11.40 -5.50 -11.85
N GLN A 242 -12.67 -5.55 -11.46
CA GLN A 242 -13.14 -6.45 -10.40
C GLN A 242 -12.76 -7.92 -10.67
N GLY A 243 -12.85 -8.37 -11.94
CA GLY A 243 -12.48 -9.74 -12.31
C GLY A 243 -11.00 -10.07 -12.09
N ASP A 244 -10.09 -9.08 -12.16
CA ASP A 244 -8.66 -9.28 -11.85
C ASP A 244 -8.47 -9.61 -10.36
N TYR A 245 -9.19 -8.90 -9.50
CA TYR A 245 -9.20 -9.13 -8.07
C TYR A 245 -9.83 -10.48 -7.72
N ASP A 246 -11.01 -10.78 -8.24
CA ASP A 246 -11.74 -12.03 -7.96
C ASP A 246 -10.90 -13.26 -8.30
N ALA A 247 -10.09 -13.18 -9.36
CA ALA A 247 -9.20 -14.26 -9.76
C ALA A 247 -8.04 -14.50 -8.76
N LYS A 248 -7.68 -13.52 -7.92
CA LYS A 248 -6.51 -13.55 -7.04
C LYS A 248 -6.82 -13.53 -5.55
N ILE A 249 -8.04 -13.18 -5.17
CA ILE A 249 -8.46 -12.93 -3.77
C ILE A 249 -8.10 -14.05 -2.81
N LYS A 250 -8.31 -15.31 -3.19
CA LYS A 250 -8.02 -16.46 -2.32
C LYS A 250 -6.55 -16.55 -1.93
N ALA A 251 -5.66 -16.33 -2.89
CA ALA A 251 -4.22 -16.38 -2.64
C ALA A 251 -3.74 -15.18 -1.84
N ILE A 252 -4.29 -13.99 -2.12
CA ILE A 252 -4.01 -12.79 -1.35
C ILE A 252 -4.44 -12.98 0.10
N LEU A 253 -5.68 -13.40 0.37
CA LEU A 253 -6.18 -13.66 1.73
C LEU A 253 -5.38 -14.72 2.45
N TYR A 254 -4.94 -15.77 1.76
CA TYR A 254 -4.05 -16.77 2.34
C TYR A 254 -2.75 -16.13 2.83
N THR A 255 -2.13 -15.25 2.03
CA THR A 255 -0.93 -14.52 2.42
C THR A 255 -1.19 -13.56 3.58
N LEU A 256 -2.28 -12.79 3.54
CA LEU A 256 -2.65 -11.85 4.60
C LEU A 256 -3.00 -12.55 5.92
N SER A 257 -3.38 -13.82 5.90
CA SER A 257 -3.63 -14.62 7.09
C SER A 257 -2.36 -15.12 7.78
N GLN A 258 -1.18 -15.03 7.13
CA GLN A 258 0.08 -15.43 7.71
C GLN A 258 0.50 -14.45 8.80
N THR A 259 0.44 -14.86 10.05
CA THR A 259 0.79 -14.03 11.20
C THR A 259 2.25 -14.27 11.63
N GLY A 260 2.92 -13.21 12.09
CA GLY A 260 4.25 -13.31 12.70
C GLY A 260 5.44 -13.19 11.75
N SER A 261 5.19 -12.94 10.46
CA SER A 261 6.24 -12.67 9.44
C SER A 261 5.85 -11.47 8.60
N SER A 262 6.83 -10.72 8.07
CA SER A 262 6.61 -9.78 6.98
C SER A 262 6.07 -10.53 5.76
N ILE A 263 5.08 -9.96 5.09
CA ILE A 263 4.55 -10.44 3.81
C ILE A 263 5.13 -9.64 2.64
N THR A 264 6.03 -8.71 2.92
CA THR A 264 6.71 -7.90 1.91
C THR A 264 8.21 -8.16 1.91
N ASP A 265 8.81 -8.02 0.74
CA ASP A 265 10.24 -7.95 0.51
C ASP A 265 10.49 -6.85 -0.53
N PHE A 266 11.72 -6.39 -0.70
CA PHE A 266 12.03 -5.43 -1.74
C PHE A 266 13.41 -5.64 -2.35
N TYR A 267 13.51 -5.30 -3.60
CA TYR A 267 14.77 -5.25 -4.34
C TYR A 267 14.92 -3.87 -4.99
N ILE A 268 16.07 -3.23 -4.78
CA ILE A 268 16.38 -1.94 -5.38
C ILE A 268 17.25 -2.19 -6.62
N PRO A 269 16.71 -1.99 -7.84
CA PRO A 269 17.51 -2.16 -9.05
C PRO A 269 18.66 -1.15 -9.08
N TYR A 270 19.88 -1.66 -9.15
CA TYR A 270 21.09 -0.83 -9.19
C TYR A 270 21.64 -0.71 -10.60
N GLY A 271 22.42 0.34 -10.82
CA GLY A 271 23.03 0.67 -12.10
C GLY A 271 23.92 1.89 -11.95
N GLU A 272 24.12 2.61 -13.03
CA GLU A 272 24.98 3.77 -13.07
C GLU A 272 24.31 4.97 -13.74
N LYS A 273 24.71 6.17 -13.34
CA LYS A 273 24.26 7.39 -13.97
C LYS A 273 25.00 7.60 -15.30
N SER A 274 24.24 7.85 -16.36
CA SER A 274 24.74 8.20 -17.69
C SER A 274 24.12 9.52 -18.14
N GLY A 275 24.84 10.61 -17.96
CA GLY A 275 24.27 11.95 -18.13
C GLY A 275 23.17 12.22 -17.12
N ASP A 276 21.97 12.52 -17.61
CA ASP A 276 20.78 12.72 -16.78
C ASP A 276 19.98 11.43 -16.57
N ASN A 277 20.33 10.35 -17.24
CA ASN A 277 19.66 9.06 -17.17
C ASN A 277 20.32 8.16 -16.11
N TYR A 278 19.53 7.25 -15.56
CA TYR A 278 19.98 6.14 -14.72
C TYR A 278 19.83 4.84 -15.47
N VAL A 279 20.93 4.16 -15.74
CA VAL A 279 20.97 2.92 -16.52
C VAL A 279 21.14 1.74 -15.57
N ILE A 280 20.11 0.91 -15.45
CA ILE A 280 20.15 -0.33 -14.65
C ILE A 280 20.99 -1.36 -15.41
N ASP A 281 21.94 -2.00 -14.73
CA ASP A 281 22.82 -3.00 -15.34
C ASP A 281 22.10 -4.36 -15.54
N ASP A 282 22.67 -5.19 -16.43
CA ASP A 282 22.07 -6.49 -16.79
C ASP A 282 22.03 -7.48 -15.61
N ASN A 283 23.01 -7.41 -14.70
CA ASN A 283 23.01 -8.27 -13.50
C ASN A 283 21.88 -7.85 -12.55
N SER A 284 21.62 -6.55 -12.44
CA SER A 284 20.50 -6.05 -11.67
C SER A 284 19.17 -6.46 -12.28
N TRP A 285 19.01 -6.39 -13.61
CA TRP A 285 17.81 -6.93 -14.26
C TRP A 285 17.63 -8.43 -14.05
N LYS A 286 18.74 -9.20 -14.04
CA LYS A 286 18.68 -10.62 -13.65
C LYS A 286 18.21 -10.79 -12.21
N SER A 287 18.72 -9.99 -11.27
CA SER A 287 18.29 -10.03 -9.86
C SER A 287 16.84 -9.60 -9.68
N VAL A 288 16.32 -8.66 -10.51
CA VAL A 288 14.89 -8.33 -10.57
C VAL A 288 14.06 -9.57 -10.91
N ARG A 289 14.43 -10.36 -11.93
CA ARG A 289 13.74 -11.60 -12.31
C ARG A 289 13.78 -12.64 -11.21
N GLN A 290 14.94 -12.84 -10.57
CA GLN A 290 15.10 -13.77 -9.45
C GLN A 290 14.24 -13.35 -8.25
N SER A 291 14.25 -12.06 -7.88
CA SER A 291 13.44 -11.54 -6.80
C SER A 291 11.93 -11.69 -7.09
N ALA A 292 11.53 -11.58 -8.35
CA ALA A 292 10.17 -11.82 -8.79
C ALA A 292 9.81 -13.32 -8.90
N GLY A 293 10.77 -14.23 -8.76
CA GLY A 293 10.56 -15.68 -8.82
C GLY A 293 10.33 -16.23 -10.21
N ILE A 294 10.97 -15.63 -11.23
CA ILE A 294 10.87 -16.08 -12.64
C ILE A 294 12.05 -16.95 -13.03
N GLU A 295 13.22 -16.77 -12.40
CA GLU A 295 14.45 -17.56 -12.59
C GLU A 295 14.88 -18.26 -11.31
#